data_8148458b7c1cb4b6a6b964372c8fb2af
#
_entry.id   8148458b7c1cb4b6a6b964372c8fb2af
#
_cell.length_a   1.000
_cell.length_b   1.000
_cell.length_c   1.000
_cell.angle_alpha   90.00
_cell.angle_beta   90.00
_cell.angle_gamma   90.00
#
_symmetry.space_group_name_H-M   'P 1'
#
loop_
_entity.id
_entity.type
_entity.pdbx_description
1 polymer ?
#
loop_
_entity_poly.entity_id
_entity_poly.type
_entity_poly.pdbx_seq_one_letter_code
_entity_poly.pdbx_strand_id
1 'polypeptide(L)'
;MIFEKGVIGEEPVRSQGHIHAVSASCNASTCEVYEIWAGEAYIYMQEYAGDDPGRCFAVHARTKDVVIVPPGWAHCTINADPSRAMLFGAWCVRDYGFDYEQVRAHRGVAFFPKVKDGSITFVQNTQYHPAQLEILKARAYPEFHLEQGVPIYTQYENNPERFRFVTHPQEAEEQWKEYRP
;
A
#
# COMPACT_ATOMS: atom_id res chain seq x y z
N MET A 1 7.94 -0.78 -11.03
CA MET A 1 7.24 0.47 -11.44
C MET A 1 8.11 1.66 -11.09
N ILE A 2 8.06 2.74 -11.88
CA ILE A 2 8.78 3.99 -11.62
C ILE A 2 7.76 5.11 -11.45
N PHE A 3 7.94 5.94 -10.42
CA PHE A 3 7.29 7.23 -10.28
C PHE A 3 8.35 8.32 -10.43
N GLU A 4 8.13 9.23 -11.37
CA GLU A 4 9.03 10.36 -11.60
C GLU A 4 9.02 11.35 -10.43
N LYS A 5 10.06 12.16 -10.37
CA LYS A 5 10.11 13.32 -9.48
C LYS A 5 9.08 14.37 -9.87
N GLY A 6 8.71 15.21 -8.92
CA GLY A 6 7.84 16.35 -9.16
C GLY A 6 6.53 16.29 -8.40
N VAL A 7 5.70 17.28 -8.72
CA VAL A 7 4.36 17.47 -8.14
C VAL A 7 3.34 17.72 -9.24
N ILE A 8 2.09 17.35 -8.99
CA ILE A 8 0.94 17.66 -9.83
C ILE A 8 0.02 18.54 -8.99
N GLY A 9 0.01 19.85 -9.29
CA GLY A 9 -0.57 20.84 -8.39
C GLY A 9 0.20 20.87 -7.06
N GLU A 10 -0.44 20.52 -5.97
CA GLU A 10 0.17 20.44 -4.63
C GLU A 10 0.48 18.99 -4.19
N GLU A 11 0.20 17.99 -5.03
CA GLU A 11 0.37 16.59 -4.69
C GLU A 11 1.67 16.02 -5.29
N PRO A 12 2.41 15.18 -4.55
CA PRO A 12 3.52 14.43 -5.14
C PRO A 12 2.97 13.41 -6.15
N VAL A 13 3.84 12.94 -7.06
CA VAL A 13 3.46 11.86 -7.98
C VAL A 13 3.02 10.65 -7.18
N ARG A 14 1.83 10.13 -7.50
CA ARG A 14 1.22 8.98 -6.82
C ARG A 14 0.31 8.18 -7.74
N SER A 15 -0.02 6.95 -7.33
CA SER A 15 -1.08 6.18 -7.98
C SER A 15 -2.47 6.67 -7.55
N GLN A 16 -3.48 6.30 -8.33
CA GLN A 16 -4.88 6.42 -7.90
C GLN A 16 -5.16 5.38 -6.82
N GLY A 17 -5.92 5.75 -5.78
CA GLY A 17 -6.38 4.81 -4.77
C GLY A 17 -7.34 3.77 -5.36
N HIS A 18 -7.20 2.51 -4.92
CA HIS A 18 -8.00 1.38 -5.38
C HIS A 18 -8.04 0.26 -4.34
N ILE A 19 -8.93 -0.69 -4.55
CA ILE A 19 -8.98 -1.96 -3.85
C ILE A 19 -8.67 -3.07 -4.87
N HIS A 20 -8.02 -4.14 -4.45
CA HIS A 20 -7.91 -5.32 -5.29
C HIS A 20 -9.27 -6.03 -5.38
N ALA A 21 -9.80 -6.17 -6.58
CA ALA A 21 -11.02 -6.94 -6.80
C ALA A 21 -10.81 -8.41 -6.43
N VAL A 22 -11.91 -9.14 -6.30
CA VAL A 22 -11.83 -10.57 -5.99
C VAL A 22 -11.10 -11.32 -7.11
N SER A 23 -10.04 -12.03 -6.73
CA SER A 23 -9.27 -12.91 -7.62
C SER A 23 -10.05 -14.19 -7.90
N ALA A 24 -10.13 -14.61 -9.15
CA ALA A 24 -10.80 -15.85 -9.54
C ALA A 24 -10.03 -17.10 -9.05
N SER A 25 -8.71 -17.01 -8.90
CA SER A 25 -7.87 -18.15 -8.49
C SER A 25 -8.03 -18.51 -7.01
N CYS A 26 -8.40 -17.58 -6.14
CA CYS A 26 -8.57 -17.84 -4.69
C CYS A 26 -9.93 -17.38 -4.13
N ASN A 27 -10.79 -16.81 -4.97
CA ASN A 27 -12.11 -16.29 -4.61
C ASN A 27 -12.08 -15.29 -3.42
N ALA A 28 -11.02 -14.46 -3.38
CA ALA A 28 -10.82 -13.43 -2.37
C ALA A 28 -10.09 -12.23 -2.96
N SER A 29 -10.23 -11.05 -2.34
CA SER A 29 -9.30 -9.96 -2.55
C SER A 29 -7.93 -10.38 -2.00
N THR A 30 -6.86 -10.01 -2.67
CA THR A 30 -5.50 -10.40 -2.29
C THR A 30 -4.71 -9.22 -1.75
N CYS A 31 -3.72 -9.51 -0.92
CA CYS A 31 -2.78 -8.51 -0.44
C CYS A 31 -1.81 -8.06 -1.54
N GLU A 32 -1.11 -6.96 -1.30
CA GLU A 32 0.02 -6.52 -2.12
C GLU A 32 1.28 -6.34 -1.25
N VAL A 33 2.40 -6.89 -1.70
CA VAL A 33 3.70 -6.75 -1.04
C VAL A 33 4.57 -5.81 -1.85
N TYR A 34 4.85 -4.64 -1.30
CA TYR A 34 5.74 -3.65 -1.89
C TYR A 34 7.17 -3.86 -1.44
N GLU A 35 8.12 -3.69 -2.34
CA GLU A 35 9.55 -3.58 -2.05
C GLU A 35 10.10 -2.32 -2.72
N ILE A 36 10.68 -1.42 -1.94
CA ILE A 36 11.25 -0.18 -2.46
C ILE A 36 12.67 -0.45 -2.96
N TRP A 37 12.91 -0.23 -4.25
CA TRP A 37 14.20 -0.49 -4.87
C TRP A 37 15.10 0.74 -4.96
N ALA A 38 14.48 1.94 -5.07
CA ALA A 38 15.20 3.21 -5.02
C ALA A 38 14.26 4.34 -4.59
N GLY A 39 14.80 5.36 -3.93
CA GLY A 39 14.02 6.49 -3.42
C GLY A 39 13.26 6.16 -2.14
N GLU A 40 12.18 6.89 -1.91
CA GLU A 40 11.33 6.76 -0.72
C GLU A 40 9.86 6.79 -1.12
N ALA A 41 9.03 6.03 -0.41
CA ALA A 41 7.59 5.96 -0.63
C ALA A 41 6.81 6.21 0.65
N TYR A 42 5.61 6.77 0.53
CA TYR A 42 4.53 6.47 1.45
C TYR A 42 3.61 5.44 0.79
N ILE A 43 3.40 4.31 1.43
CA ILE A 43 2.32 3.39 1.10
C ILE A 43 1.15 3.77 1.99
N TYR A 44 0.18 4.47 1.40
CA TYR A 44 -1.05 4.82 2.09
C TYR A 44 -2.05 3.68 1.99
N MET A 45 -2.73 3.39 3.09
CA MET A 45 -3.80 2.39 3.14
C MET A 45 -4.88 2.76 4.13
N GLN A 46 -6.11 2.38 3.84
CA GLN A 46 -7.30 2.52 4.69
C GLN A 46 -8.14 1.24 4.64
N GLU A 47 -8.78 0.93 5.75
CA GLU A 47 -9.46 -0.34 5.94
C GLU A 47 -10.66 -0.51 5.01
N TYR A 48 -11.41 0.58 4.81
CA TYR A 48 -12.61 0.58 3.97
C TYR A 48 -12.59 1.79 3.01
N ALA A 49 -13.32 1.69 1.89
CA ALA A 49 -13.52 2.79 0.95
C ALA A 49 -14.95 3.38 1.01
N GLY A 50 -15.77 2.96 1.99
CA GLY A 50 -17.08 3.57 2.29
C GLY A 50 -16.92 4.88 3.07
N ASP A 51 -18.03 5.48 3.51
CA ASP A 51 -18.06 6.77 4.21
C ASP A 51 -17.17 6.80 5.46
N ASP A 52 -17.10 5.69 6.19
CA ASP A 52 -16.12 5.48 7.27
C ASP A 52 -14.90 4.74 6.69
N PRO A 53 -13.71 5.35 6.68
CA PRO A 53 -12.53 4.72 6.13
C PRO A 53 -11.90 3.68 7.08
N GLY A 54 -12.36 3.56 8.32
CA GLY A 54 -11.73 2.74 9.34
C GLY A 54 -10.34 3.22 9.73
N ARG A 55 -9.44 2.29 10.01
CA ARG A 55 -8.05 2.61 10.33
C ARG A 55 -7.32 3.08 9.07
N CYS A 56 -6.59 4.20 9.19
CA CYS A 56 -5.82 4.78 8.10
C CYS A 56 -4.35 4.87 8.45
N PHE A 57 -3.49 4.43 7.54
CA PHE A 57 -2.04 4.44 7.74
C PHE A 57 -1.33 5.03 6.52
N ALA A 58 -0.22 5.71 6.78
CA ALA A 58 0.77 6.08 5.76
C ALA A 58 2.13 5.55 6.21
N VAL A 59 2.59 4.48 5.59
CA VAL A 59 3.86 3.83 5.95
C VAL A 59 4.98 4.44 5.12
N HIS A 60 5.90 5.13 5.78
CA HIS A 60 7.12 5.64 5.16
C HIS A 60 8.12 4.52 4.97
N ALA A 61 8.46 4.22 3.74
CA ALA A 61 9.38 3.16 3.34
C ALA A 61 10.52 3.72 2.50
N ARG A 62 11.71 3.21 2.72
CA ARG A 62 12.95 3.55 2.03
C ARG A 62 13.47 2.38 1.23
N THR A 63 14.51 2.62 0.44
CA THR A 63 15.19 1.56 -0.32
C THR A 63 15.49 0.33 0.56
N LYS A 64 15.06 -0.84 0.10
CA LYS A 64 15.09 -2.17 0.74
C LYS A 64 14.00 -2.43 1.79
N ASP A 65 13.17 -1.45 2.09
CA ASP A 65 12.02 -1.68 2.95
C ASP A 65 10.91 -2.41 2.17
N VAL A 66 10.17 -3.22 2.93
CA VAL A 66 8.98 -3.94 2.47
C VAL A 66 7.77 -3.38 3.21
N VAL A 67 6.66 -3.26 2.51
CA VAL A 67 5.35 -2.90 3.10
C VAL A 67 4.30 -3.82 2.53
N ILE A 68 3.45 -4.37 3.39
CA ILE A 68 2.33 -5.22 2.99
C ILE A 68 1.04 -4.42 3.13
N VAL A 69 0.19 -4.47 2.11
CA VAL A 69 -1.20 -3.98 2.18
C VAL A 69 -2.12 -5.17 2.31
N PRO A 70 -2.99 -5.23 3.34
CA PRO A 70 -3.90 -6.34 3.55
C PRO A 70 -4.91 -6.54 2.43
N PRO A 71 -5.49 -7.73 2.30
CA PRO A 71 -6.61 -7.99 1.39
C PRO A 71 -7.79 -7.06 1.65
N GLY A 72 -8.38 -6.52 0.58
CA GLY A 72 -9.59 -5.68 0.66
C GLY A 72 -9.38 -4.24 1.11
N TRP A 73 -8.17 -3.85 1.51
CA TRP A 73 -7.90 -2.47 1.91
C TRP A 73 -7.72 -1.56 0.69
N ALA A 74 -8.30 -0.37 0.77
CA ALA A 74 -8.05 0.66 -0.24
C ALA A 74 -6.67 1.29 0.01
N HIS A 75 -5.87 1.43 -1.07
CA HIS A 75 -4.50 1.91 -0.92
C HIS A 75 -3.99 2.66 -2.15
N CYS A 76 -2.92 3.41 -1.95
CA CYS A 76 -2.15 4.03 -3.04
C CYS A 76 -0.68 4.18 -2.67
N THR A 77 0.15 4.24 -3.71
CA THR A 77 1.59 4.46 -3.60
C THR A 77 1.90 5.93 -3.90
N ILE A 78 2.73 6.55 -3.08
CA ILE A 78 3.05 7.97 -3.12
C ILE A 78 4.58 8.12 -3.15
N ASN A 79 5.12 8.90 -4.09
CA ASN A 79 6.53 9.28 -4.04
C ASN A 79 6.76 10.22 -2.85
N ALA A 80 7.53 9.79 -1.87
CA ALA A 80 7.74 10.54 -0.63
C ALA A 80 8.79 11.67 -0.75
N ASP A 81 9.61 11.64 -1.80
CA ASP A 81 10.58 12.70 -2.10
C ASP A 81 10.31 13.28 -3.50
N PRO A 82 9.59 14.41 -3.59
CA PRO A 82 9.31 15.05 -4.89
C PRO A 82 10.54 15.50 -5.67
N SER A 83 11.71 15.54 -5.04
CA SER A 83 12.97 15.92 -5.70
C SER A 83 13.63 14.78 -6.46
N ARG A 84 13.23 13.53 -6.23
CA ARG A 84 13.80 12.32 -6.81
C ARG A 84 12.75 11.36 -7.34
N ALA A 85 13.13 10.58 -8.36
CA ALA A 85 12.30 9.45 -8.80
C ALA A 85 12.35 8.31 -7.78
N MET A 86 11.26 7.55 -7.72
CA MET A 86 11.10 6.37 -6.88
C MET A 86 10.90 5.15 -7.75
N LEU A 87 11.52 4.03 -7.37
CA LEU A 87 11.41 2.73 -8.04
C LEU A 87 10.99 1.66 -7.03
N PHE A 88 9.98 0.86 -7.37
CA PHE A 88 9.50 -0.21 -6.51
C PHE A 88 8.99 -1.43 -7.29
N GLY A 89 9.04 -2.58 -6.65
CA GLY A 89 8.35 -3.79 -7.04
C GLY A 89 7.06 -3.96 -6.24
N ALA A 90 6.07 -4.60 -6.85
CA ALA A 90 4.82 -4.96 -6.20
C ALA A 90 4.48 -6.41 -6.53
N TRP A 91 4.29 -7.22 -5.49
CA TRP A 91 3.98 -8.64 -5.56
C TRP A 91 2.52 -8.85 -5.21
N CYS A 92 1.76 -9.32 -6.17
CA CYS A 92 0.34 -9.59 -6.02
C CYS A 92 -0.08 -10.64 -7.04
N VAL A 93 -1.25 -11.24 -6.85
CA VAL A 93 -1.91 -12.06 -7.87
C VAL A 93 -2.26 -11.18 -9.07
N ARG A 94 -2.25 -11.72 -10.29
CA ARG A 94 -2.41 -10.95 -11.53
C ARG A 94 -3.71 -11.25 -12.28
N ASP A 95 -4.60 -12.04 -11.73
CA ASP A 95 -5.86 -12.47 -12.35
C ASP A 95 -7.09 -11.66 -11.89
N TYR A 96 -6.87 -10.50 -11.26
CA TYR A 96 -7.92 -9.57 -10.84
C TYR A 96 -7.76 -8.20 -11.49
N GLY A 97 -8.82 -7.40 -11.41
CA GLY A 97 -8.80 -5.97 -11.73
C GLY A 97 -8.68 -5.11 -10.48
N PHE A 98 -8.53 -3.81 -10.69
CA PHE A 98 -8.60 -2.82 -9.64
C PHE A 98 -10.03 -2.28 -9.52
N ASP A 99 -10.57 -2.28 -8.30
CA ASP A 99 -11.83 -1.63 -8.00
C ASP A 99 -11.57 -0.18 -7.55
N TYR A 100 -12.11 0.75 -8.33
CA TYR A 100 -12.00 2.18 -8.08
C TYR A 100 -13.33 2.81 -7.65
N GLU A 101 -14.44 2.08 -7.68
CA GLU A 101 -15.78 2.65 -7.62
C GLU A 101 -15.99 3.50 -6.37
N GLN A 102 -15.80 2.91 -5.19
CA GLN A 102 -16.01 3.62 -3.92
C GLN A 102 -14.99 4.75 -3.70
N VAL A 103 -13.73 4.51 -4.04
CA VAL A 103 -12.69 5.55 -3.94
C VAL A 103 -13.01 6.74 -4.85
N ARG A 104 -13.50 6.50 -6.07
CA ARG A 104 -13.91 7.57 -6.99
C ARG A 104 -15.18 8.29 -6.53
N ALA A 105 -16.13 7.58 -5.93
CA ALA A 105 -17.34 8.18 -5.35
C ALA A 105 -16.97 9.22 -4.27
N HIS A 106 -15.92 8.96 -3.47
CA HIS A 106 -15.36 9.88 -2.48
C HIS A 106 -14.31 10.85 -3.07
N ARG A 107 -14.12 10.90 -4.39
CA ARG A 107 -13.13 11.75 -5.09
C ARG A 107 -11.67 11.46 -4.70
N GLY A 108 -11.38 10.29 -4.17
CA GLY A 108 -10.04 9.85 -3.77
C GLY A 108 -10.04 9.08 -2.44
N VAL A 109 -8.87 8.84 -1.91
CA VAL A 109 -8.68 8.21 -0.59
C VAL A 109 -8.98 9.18 0.56
N ALA A 110 -9.07 8.68 1.80
CA ALA A 110 -9.47 9.49 2.95
C ALA A 110 -8.43 10.54 3.38
N PHE A 111 -7.17 10.41 2.94
CA PHE A 111 -6.15 11.42 3.19
C PHE A 111 -5.32 11.68 1.93
N PHE A 112 -5.24 12.95 1.52
CA PHE A 112 -4.43 13.38 0.39
C PHE A 112 -3.03 13.82 0.83
N PRO A 113 -1.97 13.33 0.17
CA PRO A 113 -0.64 13.87 0.38
C PRO A 113 -0.54 15.27 -0.24
N LYS A 114 0.03 16.21 0.48
CA LYS A 114 0.31 17.58 0.02
C LYS A 114 1.78 17.91 0.24
N VAL A 115 2.41 18.53 -0.74
CA VAL A 115 3.76 19.05 -0.61
C VAL A 115 3.71 20.44 -0.01
N LYS A 116 4.29 20.62 1.17
CA LYS A 116 4.42 21.90 1.84
C LYS A 116 5.86 22.07 2.32
N ASP A 117 6.50 23.16 1.89
CA ASP A 117 7.89 23.48 2.27
C ASP A 117 8.87 22.31 2.03
N GLY A 118 8.69 21.58 0.92
CA GLY A 118 9.52 20.43 0.54
C GLY A 118 9.21 19.13 1.32
N SER A 119 8.24 19.15 2.22
CA SER A 119 7.83 17.98 3.01
C SER A 119 6.44 17.52 2.61
N ILE A 120 6.17 16.22 2.80
CA ILE A 120 4.83 15.65 2.60
C ILE A 120 4.02 15.80 3.90
N THR A 121 2.84 16.39 3.77
CA THR A 121 1.81 16.43 4.81
C THR A 121 0.55 15.75 4.28
N PHE A 122 -0.32 15.30 5.16
CA PHE A 122 -1.58 14.67 4.77
C PHE A 122 -2.76 15.52 5.21
N VAL A 123 -3.72 15.71 4.30
CA VAL A 123 -4.95 16.46 4.54
C VAL A 123 -6.13 15.53 4.39
N GLN A 124 -7.03 15.52 5.38
CA GLN A 124 -8.22 14.68 5.32
C GLN A 124 -9.14 15.10 4.18
N ASN A 125 -9.63 14.11 3.45
CA ASN A 125 -10.68 14.26 2.45
C ASN A 125 -12.04 14.36 3.17
N THR A 126 -12.71 15.48 3.03
CA THR A 126 -13.99 15.76 3.68
C THR A 126 -15.17 14.96 3.11
N GLN A 127 -14.96 14.14 2.11
CA GLN A 127 -15.98 13.20 1.60
C GLN A 127 -16.10 11.94 2.48
N TYR A 128 -15.15 11.72 3.40
CA TYR A 128 -15.20 10.67 4.41
C TYR A 128 -15.58 11.24 5.78
N HIS A 129 -16.10 10.40 6.64
CA HIS A 129 -16.26 10.73 8.05
C HIS A 129 -14.90 11.10 8.68
N PRO A 130 -14.90 11.89 9.78
CA PRO A 130 -13.67 12.23 10.48
C PRO A 130 -12.91 10.97 10.90
N ALA A 131 -11.64 10.89 10.53
CA ALA A 131 -10.76 9.76 10.82
C ALA A 131 -9.39 10.25 11.31
N GLN A 132 -8.59 9.33 11.82
CA GLN A 132 -7.20 9.59 12.20
C GLN A 132 -6.25 8.86 11.27
N LEU A 133 -5.18 9.55 10.85
CA LEU A 133 -4.10 8.97 10.09
C LEU A 133 -2.91 8.70 11.01
N GLU A 134 -2.46 7.45 11.04
CA GLU A 134 -1.19 7.11 11.66
C GLU A 134 -0.07 7.10 10.62
N ILE A 135 0.99 7.87 10.85
CA ILE A 135 2.20 7.86 10.02
C ILE A 135 3.21 6.94 10.69
N LEU A 136 3.57 5.87 10.00
CA LEU A 136 4.44 4.82 10.51
C LEU A 136 5.70 4.71 9.65
N LYS A 137 6.71 4.01 10.17
CA LYS A 137 7.88 3.54 9.40
C LYS A 137 7.66 2.09 9.02
N ALA A 138 8.24 1.68 7.89
CA ALA A 138 8.26 0.27 7.51
C ALA A 138 8.89 -0.58 8.63
N ARG A 139 8.39 -1.80 8.79
CA ARG A 139 8.82 -2.76 9.81
C ARG A 139 9.16 -4.12 9.19
N ALA A 140 9.70 -5.02 9.98
CA ALA A 140 9.80 -6.43 9.61
C ALA A 140 8.44 -7.12 9.75
N TYR A 141 8.23 -8.19 8.98
CA TYR A 141 7.01 -9.00 8.97
C TYR A 141 7.32 -10.48 9.31
N PRO A 142 7.74 -10.77 10.56
CA PRO A 142 8.05 -12.13 10.96
C PRO A 142 6.83 -13.07 10.93
N GLU A 143 5.63 -12.53 11.11
CA GLU A 143 4.37 -13.27 11.02
C GLU A 143 4.06 -13.82 9.63
N PHE A 144 4.68 -13.25 8.59
CA PHE A 144 4.66 -13.75 7.21
C PHE A 144 5.97 -14.43 6.81
N HIS A 145 6.85 -14.70 7.78
CA HIS A 145 8.16 -15.33 7.57
C HIS A 145 9.07 -14.60 6.55
N LEU A 146 8.87 -13.30 6.37
CA LEU A 146 9.72 -12.50 5.49
C LEU A 146 11.07 -12.18 6.16
N GLU A 147 12.13 -12.35 5.39
CA GLU A 147 13.51 -12.07 5.82
C GLU A 147 13.87 -10.61 5.53
N GLN A 148 14.19 -9.86 6.56
CA GLN A 148 14.57 -8.46 6.41
C GLN A 148 15.90 -8.31 5.63
N GLY A 149 15.90 -7.41 4.64
CA GLY A 149 17.07 -7.10 3.83
C GLY A 149 17.37 -8.12 2.71
N VAL A 150 16.59 -9.20 2.59
CA VAL A 150 16.66 -10.13 1.47
C VAL A 150 15.59 -9.74 0.45
N PRO A 151 15.94 -9.54 -0.84
CA PRO A 151 14.96 -9.19 -1.87
C PRO A 151 13.80 -10.20 -1.94
N ILE A 152 12.59 -9.69 -2.11
CA ILE A 152 11.37 -10.51 -2.15
C ILE A 152 11.47 -11.59 -3.24
N TYR A 153 12.00 -11.24 -4.43
CA TYR A 153 12.19 -12.21 -5.51
C TYR A 153 13.09 -13.38 -5.10
N THR A 154 14.21 -13.08 -4.43
CA THR A 154 15.13 -14.12 -3.92
C THR A 154 14.46 -15.02 -2.88
N GLN A 155 13.66 -14.44 -1.98
CA GLN A 155 12.91 -15.23 -1.00
C GLN A 155 11.89 -16.14 -1.68
N TYR A 156 11.20 -15.62 -2.71
CA TYR A 156 10.24 -16.41 -3.48
C TYR A 156 10.91 -17.56 -4.23
N GLU A 157 12.03 -17.31 -4.93
CA GLU A 157 12.78 -18.36 -5.63
C GLU A 157 13.25 -19.47 -4.69
N ASN A 158 13.69 -19.10 -3.49
CA ASN A 158 14.18 -20.07 -2.49
C ASN A 158 13.04 -20.86 -1.83
N ASN A 159 11.88 -20.25 -1.62
CA ASN A 159 10.73 -20.88 -1.00
C ASN A 159 9.40 -20.22 -1.43
N PRO A 160 8.80 -20.63 -2.55
CA PRO A 160 7.53 -20.09 -3.02
C PRO A 160 6.37 -20.25 -2.02
N GLU A 161 6.36 -21.33 -1.23
CA GLU A 161 5.32 -21.61 -0.24
C GLU A 161 5.23 -20.54 0.86
N ARG A 162 6.33 -19.83 1.14
CA ARG A 162 6.36 -18.68 2.04
C ARG A 162 5.36 -17.58 1.63
N PHE A 163 5.05 -17.47 0.33
CA PHE A 163 4.19 -16.43 -0.24
C PHE A 163 2.73 -16.88 -0.42
N ARG A 164 2.32 -17.98 0.21
CA ARG A 164 0.92 -18.43 0.16
C ARG A 164 -0.05 -17.38 0.69
N PHE A 165 0.35 -16.57 1.65
CA PHE A 165 -0.46 -15.46 2.14
C PHE A 165 -0.84 -14.44 1.05
N VAL A 166 -0.08 -14.37 -0.06
CA VAL A 166 -0.40 -13.54 -1.24
C VAL A 166 -1.42 -14.23 -2.13
N THR A 167 -1.27 -15.53 -2.39
CA THR A 167 -2.11 -16.29 -3.33
C THR A 167 -3.33 -16.93 -2.67
N HIS A 168 -3.29 -17.15 -1.36
CA HIS A 168 -4.35 -17.76 -0.55
C HIS A 168 -4.49 -16.98 0.76
N PRO A 169 -4.96 -15.72 0.70
CA PRO A 169 -4.97 -14.83 1.87
C PRO A 169 -5.81 -15.35 3.04
N GLN A 170 -6.79 -16.22 2.78
CA GLN A 170 -7.59 -16.89 3.80
C GLN A 170 -6.77 -17.83 4.71
N GLU A 171 -5.62 -18.31 4.27
CA GLU A 171 -4.71 -19.13 5.10
C GLU A 171 -3.96 -18.30 6.15
N ALA A 172 -3.95 -16.98 6.00
CA ALA A 172 -3.33 -16.02 6.92
C ALA A 172 -4.37 -15.13 7.64
N GLU A 173 -5.61 -15.62 7.83
CA GLU A 173 -6.72 -14.84 8.39
C GLU A 173 -6.40 -14.28 9.78
N GLU A 174 -5.72 -15.03 10.63
CA GLU A 174 -5.35 -14.60 11.98
C GLU A 174 -4.35 -13.43 11.94
N GLN A 175 -3.40 -13.45 10.99
CA GLN A 175 -2.45 -12.36 10.79
C GLN A 175 -3.14 -11.09 10.28
N TRP A 176 -4.18 -11.22 9.45
CA TRP A 176 -4.93 -10.08 8.93
C TRP A 176 -5.83 -9.42 9.96
N LYS A 177 -6.42 -10.18 10.90
CA LYS A 177 -7.30 -9.64 11.95
C LYS A 177 -6.60 -8.60 12.83
N GLU A 178 -5.37 -8.87 13.20
CA GLU A 178 -4.57 -8.01 14.07
C GLU A 178 -3.51 -7.20 13.30
N TYR A 179 -3.65 -7.17 11.98
CA TYR A 179 -2.65 -6.53 11.14
C TYR A 179 -2.47 -5.05 11.48
N ARG A 180 -1.22 -4.67 11.63
CA ARG A 180 -0.76 -3.28 11.70
C ARG A 180 0.49 -3.15 10.82
N PRO A 181 0.49 -2.22 9.85
CA PRO A 181 1.61 -2.04 8.93
C PRO A 181 2.87 -1.52 9.59
#